data_8c1a3631f6acc46c466d41c2f5c753f0
#
_entry.id   8c1a3631f6acc46c466d41c2f5c753f0
#
_cell.length_a   1.000
_cell.length_b   1.000
_cell.length_c   1.000
_cell.angle_alpha   90.00
_cell.angle_beta   90.00
_cell.angle_gamma   90.00
#
_symmetry.space_group_name_H-M   'P 1'
#
loop_
_entity.id
_entity.type
_entity.pdbx_description
1 polymer ?
#
loop_
_entity_poly.entity_id
_entity_poly.type
_entity_poly.pdbx_seq_one_letter_code
_entity_poly.pdbx_strand_id
1 'polypeptide(L)'
;LDGVEALVHLAATPDDVDDPVNNLFPPNITGLYHTLELAREAGVQRLVLPSSGQVNWFRNFEGPWPLDETVPVSPKGWYAATKMFLESIGHSYAATHGMSVIIARLGWCPRDEGQVREIADETIYQDVYLSPADAGRFFIGCVEAAPEVRYEILYATSKPVETLRYRLDRAREIAAFEPQEQWPDGTEIIF
;
A
#
# COMPACT_ATOMS: atom_id res chain seq x y z
N LEU A 1 -1.03 -23.19 1.04
CA LEU A 1 -2.19 -22.24 1.13
C LEU A 1 -3.54 -22.99 1.29
N ASP A 2 -3.51 -24.25 1.73
CA ASP A 2 -4.75 -25.00 1.93
C ASP A 2 -5.66 -24.31 2.98
N GLY A 3 -6.93 -24.04 2.61
CA GLY A 3 -7.91 -23.36 3.46
C GLY A 3 -7.69 -21.85 3.66
N VAL A 4 -6.75 -21.23 2.93
CA VAL A 4 -6.54 -19.77 2.97
C VAL A 4 -7.55 -19.07 2.07
N GLU A 5 -8.41 -18.24 2.65
CA GLU A 5 -9.43 -17.49 1.91
C GLU A 5 -8.93 -16.12 1.44
N ALA A 6 -8.08 -15.47 2.24
CA ALA A 6 -7.49 -14.17 1.92
C ALA A 6 -5.97 -14.16 2.15
N LEU A 7 -5.23 -13.46 1.29
CA LEU A 7 -3.79 -13.33 1.37
C LEU A 7 -3.37 -11.86 1.31
N VAL A 8 -2.59 -11.42 2.30
CA VAL A 8 -1.95 -10.10 2.32
C VAL A 8 -0.47 -10.30 1.96
N HIS A 9 -0.05 -9.75 0.80
CA HIS A 9 1.31 -9.94 0.27
C HIS A 9 2.26 -8.81 0.71
N LEU A 10 2.83 -8.91 1.90
CA LEU A 10 3.77 -7.91 2.44
C LEU A 10 5.23 -8.09 1.98
N ALA A 11 5.55 -9.24 1.38
CA ALA A 11 6.92 -9.57 1.00
C ALA A 11 7.40 -8.71 -0.18
N ALA A 12 8.29 -7.77 0.08
CA ALA A 12 8.88 -6.89 -0.93
C ALA A 12 10.16 -6.25 -0.40
N THR A 13 11.06 -5.81 -1.29
CA THR A 13 12.04 -4.78 -0.97
C THR A 13 11.30 -3.44 -0.99
N PRO A 14 11.27 -2.70 0.13
CA PRO A 14 10.31 -1.62 0.32
C PRO A 14 10.84 -0.23 -0.04
N ASP A 15 11.92 -0.12 -0.81
CA ASP A 15 12.54 1.13 -1.24
C ASP A 15 13.38 0.95 -2.51
N ASP A 16 13.86 2.07 -3.10
CA ASP A 16 14.87 2.02 -4.15
C ASP A 16 16.20 1.50 -3.60
N VAL A 17 16.95 0.77 -4.43
CA VAL A 17 18.22 0.16 -4.08
C VAL A 17 19.24 0.39 -5.22
N ASP A 18 20.55 0.34 -4.91
CA ASP A 18 21.61 0.56 -5.89
C ASP A 18 21.64 -0.47 -7.03
N ASP A 19 21.22 -1.71 -6.75
CA ASP A 19 21.13 -2.79 -7.75
C ASP A 19 19.69 -3.34 -7.82
N PRO A 20 18.81 -2.70 -8.60
CA PRO A 20 17.42 -3.13 -8.72
C PRO A 20 17.26 -4.52 -9.31
N VAL A 21 18.15 -4.93 -10.23
CA VAL A 21 18.07 -6.23 -10.91
C VAL A 21 18.21 -7.39 -9.93
N ASN A 22 19.13 -7.28 -8.99
CA ASN A 22 19.42 -8.35 -8.03
C ASN A 22 18.68 -8.20 -6.69
N ASN A 23 18.33 -6.97 -6.28
CA ASN A 23 17.82 -6.72 -4.94
C ASN A 23 16.37 -6.22 -4.87
N LEU A 24 15.82 -5.71 -5.98
CA LEU A 24 14.45 -5.20 -6.05
C LEU A 24 13.54 -6.08 -6.91
N PHE A 25 13.93 -6.39 -8.15
CA PHE A 25 13.07 -7.13 -9.07
C PHE A 25 12.78 -8.57 -8.62
N PRO A 26 13.72 -9.33 -8.04
CA PRO A 26 13.40 -10.68 -7.58
C PRO A 26 12.27 -10.71 -6.55
N PRO A 27 12.26 -9.95 -5.43
CA PRO A 27 11.12 -9.96 -4.51
C PRO A 27 9.87 -9.27 -5.08
N ASN A 28 10.03 -8.09 -5.74
CA ASN A 28 8.88 -7.26 -6.10
C ASN A 28 8.18 -7.68 -7.40
N ILE A 29 8.85 -8.39 -8.29
CA ILE A 29 8.30 -8.85 -9.56
C ILE A 29 8.18 -10.38 -9.58
N THR A 30 9.31 -11.10 -9.45
CA THR A 30 9.30 -12.57 -9.55
C THR A 30 8.61 -13.20 -8.34
N GLY A 31 8.88 -12.71 -7.13
CA GLY A 31 8.23 -13.16 -5.90
C GLY A 31 6.73 -12.89 -5.91
N LEU A 32 6.33 -11.72 -6.40
CA LEU A 32 4.92 -11.38 -6.59
C LEU A 32 4.25 -12.36 -7.56
N TYR A 33 4.87 -12.62 -8.73
CA TYR A 33 4.35 -13.59 -9.71
C TYR A 33 4.10 -14.96 -9.06
N HIS A 34 5.08 -15.51 -8.35
CA HIS A 34 4.92 -16.81 -7.69
C HIS A 34 3.81 -16.79 -6.63
N THR A 35 3.70 -15.71 -5.87
CA THR A 35 2.65 -15.57 -4.86
C THR A 35 1.27 -15.55 -5.50
N LEU A 36 1.08 -14.78 -6.56
CA LEU A 36 -0.20 -14.68 -7.26
C LEU A 36 -0.62 -16.00 -7.90
N GLU A 37 0.31 -16.71 -8.58
CA GLU A 37 0.00 -18.00 -9.18
C GLU A 37 -0.34 -19.05 -8.12
N LEU A 38 0.45 -19.17 -7.05
CA LEU A 38 0.16 -20.10 -5.95
C LEU A 38 -1.15 -19.78 -5.24
N ALA A 39 -1.48 -18.51 -5.07
CA ALA A 39 -2.75 -18.10 -4.48
C ALA A 39 -3.93 -18.49 -5.39
N ARG A 40 -3.81 -18.22 -6.70
CA ARG A 40 -4.82 -18.62 -7.70
C ARG A 40 -5.02 -20.13 -7.74
N GLU A 41 -3.94 -20.92 -7.79
CA GLU A 41 -3.99 -22.38 -7.82
C GLU A 41 -4.59 -22.99 -6.54
N ALA A 42 -4.33 -22.36 -5.39
CA ALA A 42 -4.89 -22.75 -4.11
C ALA A 42 -6.34 -22.30 -3.89
N GLY A 43 -6.92 -21.52 -4.81
CA GLY A 43 -8.30 -21.04 -4.71
C GLY A 43 -8.50 -19.91 -3.70
N VAL A 44 -7.46 -19.13 -3.39
CA VAL A 44 -7.56 -17.93 -2.56
C VAL A 44 -8.55 -16.96 -3.19
N GLN A 45 -9.52 -16.50 -2.40
CA GLN A 45 -10.61 -15.66 -2.90
C GLN A 45 -10.23 -14.18 -2.95
N ARG A 46 -9.40 -13.71 -1.99
CA ARG A 46 -9.02 -12.30 -1.87
C ARG A 46 -7.51 -12.12 -1.79
N LEU A 47 -7.03 -11.14 -2.55
CA LEU A 47 -5.66 -10.65 -2.49
C LEU A 47 -5.66 -9.21 -1.98
N VAL A 48 -4.85 -8.92 -0.98
CA VAL A 48 -4.52 -7.55 -0.55
C VAL A 48 -3.08 -7.31 -0.94
N LEU A 49 -2.85 -6.38 -1.87
CA LEU A 49 -1.57 -6.12 -2.50
C LEU A 49 -1.04 -4.72 -2.12
N PRO A 50 -0.09 -4.64 -1.17
CA PRO A 50 0.50 -3.36 -0.77
C PRO A 50 1.28 -2.68 -1.89
N SER A 51 0.69 -1.61 -2.42
CA SER A 51 1.33 -0.59 -3.23
C SER A 51 1.91 0.51 -2.33
N SER A 52 2.12 1.69 -2.85
CA SER A 52 2.75 2.79 -2.13
C SER A 52 2.22 4.14 -2.61
N GLY A 53 2.14 5.13 -1.73
CA GLY A 53 1.94 6.53 -2.10
C GLY A 53 3.03 7.07 -3.05
N GLN A 54 4.20 6.41 -3.14
CA GLN A 54 5.27 6.78 -4.06
C GLN A 54 4.90 6.61 -5.55
N VAL A 55 3.84 5.87 -5.89
CA VAL A 55 3.30 5.85 -7.27
C VAL A 55 2.82 7.22 -7.72
N ASN A 56 2.56 8.12 -6.76
CA ASN A 56 2.21 9.52 -7.00
C ASN A 56 3.26 10.51 -6.44
N TRP A 57 4.54 10.14 -6.46
CA TRP A 57 5.63 10.90 -5.84
C TRP A 57 5.57 12.39 -6.17
N PHE A 58 5.57 12.76 -7.46
CA PHE A 58 5.59 14.17 -7.85
C PHE A 58 4.30 14.89 -7.47
N ARG A 59 3.14 14.22 -7.57
CA ARG A 59 1.86 14.79 -7.17
C ARG A 59 1.76 15.04 -5.67
N ASN A 60 2.45 14.27 -4.85
CA ASN A 60 2.49 14.51 -3.40
C ASN A 60 3.07 15.89 -3.05
N PHE A 61 3.96 16.44 -3.88
CA PHE A 61 4.55 17.76 -3.68
C PHE A 61 3.82 18.87 -4.43
N GLU A 62 3.22 18.57 -5.57
CA GLU A 62 2.62 19.57 -6.47
C GLU A 62 1.13 19.82 -6.18
N GLY A 63 0.40 18.83 -5.66
CA GLY A 63 -1.05 18.89 -5.49
C GLY A 63 -1.83 18.92 -6.82
N PRO A 64 -3.09 19.40 -6.85
CA PRO A 64 -3.86 19.77 -5.66
C PRO A 64 -4.21 18.57 -4.75
N TRP A 65 -4.35 18.84 -3.45
CA TRP A 65 -4.72 17.81 -2.46
C TRP A 65 -6.18 17.95 -2.04
N PRO A 66 -6.78 16.88 -1.50
CA PRO A 66 -6.25 15.52 -1.41
C PRO A 66 -6.24 14.80 -2.76
N LEU A 67 -5.20 13.97 -3.00
CA LEU A 67 -5.16 13.06 -4.15
C LEU A 67 -6.16 11.93 -3.95
N ASP A 68 -6.85 11.53 -5.00
CA ASP A 68 -7.69 10.34 -5.03
C ASP A 68 -7.13 9.29 -6.01
N GLU A 69 -7.79 8.15 -6.09
CA GLU A 69 -7.36 6.98 -6.88
C GLU A 69 -7.40 7.25 -8.40
N THR A 70 -8.13 8.28 -8.84
CA THR A 70 -8.29 8.64 -10.25
C THR A 70 -7.18 9.56 -10.78
N VAL A 71 -6.38 10.15 -9.87
CA VAL A 71 -5.28 11.03 -10.27
C VAL A 71 -4.23 10.23 -11.05
N PRO A 72 -3.83 10.71 -12.25
CA PRO A 72 -2.78 10.05 -13.01
C PRO A 72 -1.50 9.86 -12.19
N VAL A 73 -0.98 8.64 -12.19
CA VAL A 73 0.24 8.29 -11.46
C VAL A 73 1.45 9.07 -11.95
N SER A 74 2.37 9.36 -11.03
CA SER A 74 3.60 10.13 -11.29
C SER A 74 4.76 9.56 -10.47
N PRO A 75 5.20 8.31 -10.78
CA PRO A 75 6.19 7.59 -9.99
C PRO A 75 7.57 8.19 -10.10
N LYS A 76 8.38 8.00 -9.04
CA LYS A 76 9.82 8.24 -9.04
C LYS A 76 10.56 6.94 -8.70
N GLY A 77 11.57 6.60 -9.51
CA GLY A 77 12.44 5.46 -9.25
C GLY A 77 11.88 4.09 -9.61
N TRP A 78 12.70 3.08 -9.42
CA TRP A 78 12.36 1.70 -9.75
C TRP A 78 11.39 1.08 -8.76
N TYR A 79 11.50 1.44 -7.47
CA TYR A 79 10.57 0.95 -6.47
C TYR A 79 9.11 1.30 -6.82
N ALA A 80 8.83 2.58 -7.08
CA ALA A 80 7.49 3.01 -7.47
C ALA A 80 7.03 2.33 -8.77
N ALA A 81 7.93 2.11 -9.74
CA ALA A 81 7.61 1.37 -10.96
C ALA A 81 7.22 -0.09 -10.69
N THR A 82 7.89 -0.79 -9.74
CA THR A 82 7.47 -2.14 -9.34
C THR A 82 6.11 -2.16 -8.67
N LYS A 83 5.75 -1.10 -7.94
CA LYS A 83 4.41 -0.98 -7.35
C LYS A 83 3.33 -0.71 -8.40
N MET A 84 3.62 0.05 -9.44
CA MET A 84 2.72 0.18 -10.60
C MET A 84 2.54 -1.14 -11.34
N PHE A 85 3.60 -1.94 -11.49
CA PHE A 85 3.49 -3.30 -12.02
C PHE A 85 2.55 -4.15 -11.17
N LEU A 86 2.69 -4.10 -9.83
CA LEU A 86 1.81 -4.79 -8.89
C LEU A 86 0.34 -4.37 -9.07
N GLU A 87 0.04 -3.07 -9.20
CA GLU A 87 -1.32 -2.58 -9.43
C GLU A 87 -1.90 -3.12 -10.76
N SER A 88 -1.10 -3.07 -11.83
CA SER A 88 -1.51 -3.54 -13.16
C SER A 88 -1.77 -5.05 -13.20
N ILE A 89 -0.91 -5.86 -12.59
CA ILE A 89 -1.09 -7.31 -12.56
C ILE A 89 -2.24 -7.69 -11.62
N GLY A 90 -2.42 -7.00 -10.51
CA GLY A 90 -3.56 -7.16 -9.62
C GLY A 90 -4.89 -6.94 -10.34
N HIS A 91 -5.00 -5.88 -11.15
CA HIS A 91 -6.16 -5.65 -12.00
C HIS A 91 -6.41 -6.82 -12.97
N SER A 92 -5.34 -7.33 -13.61
CA SER A 92 -5.44 -8.48 -14.51
C SER A 92 -5.99 -9.72 -13.79
N TYR A 93 -5.52 -10.03 -12.59
CA TYR A 93 -6.02 -11.18 -11.82
C TYR A 93 -7.49 -11.02 -11.42
N ALA A 94 -7.91 -9.84 -11.04
CA ALA A 94 -9.32 -9.57 -10.77
C ALA A 94 -10.19 -9.76 -12.02
N ALA A 95 -9.75 -9.24 -13.16
CA ALA A 95 -10.50 -9.27 -14.41
C ALA A 95 -10.54 -10.67 -15.06
N THR A 96 -9.42 -11.43 -15.01
CA THR A 96 -9.29 -12.70 -15.75
C THR A 96 -9.61 -13.93 -14.90
N HIS A 97 -9.40 -13.86 -13.59
CA HIS A 97 -9.61 -15.01 -12.68
C HIS A 97 -10.76 -14.80 -11.69
N GLY A 98 -11.41 -13.63 -11.72
CA GLY A 98 -12.55 -13.33 -10.84
C GLY A 98 -12.19 -13.21 -9.36
N MET A 99 -10.89 -13.04 -9.03
CA MET A 99 -10.42 -12.85 -7.67
C MET A 99 -10.80 -11.47 -7.15
N SER A 100 -11.07 -11.35 -5.86
CA SER A 100 -11.16 -10.06 -5.19
C SER A 100 -9.75 -9.50 -4.96
N VAL A 101 -9.43 -8.31 -5.49
CA VAL A 101 -8.11 -7.69 -5.35
C VAL A 101 -8.23 -6.29 -4.79
N ILE A 102 -7.60 -6.03 -3.66
CA ILE A 102 -7.51 -4.69 -3.06
C ILE A 102 -6.06 -4.24 -3.13
N ILE A 103 -5.82 -3.16 -3.84
CA ILE A 103 -4.54 -2.47 -3.91
C ILE A 103 -4.46 -1.45 -2.78
N ALA A 104 -3.44 -1.55 -1.96
CA ALA A 104 -3.23 -0.70 -0.79
C ALA A 104 -2.10 0.30 -1.07
N ARG A 105 -2.41 1.54 -1.49
CA ARG A 105 -1.42 2.62 -1.59
C ARG A 105 -1.12 3.16 -0.20
N LEU A 106 -0.11 2.57 0.43
CA LEU A 106 0.27 2.90 1.80
C LEU A 106 1.04 4.23 1.86
N GLY A 107 0.78 4.99 2.90
CA GLY A 107 1.64 6.06 3.36
C GLY A 107 2.98 5.54 3.89
N TRP A 108 3.73 6.39 4.55
CA TRP A 108 5.05 6.02 5.07
C TRP A 108 4.94 5.39 6.46
N CYS A 109 5.10 4.06 6.50
CA CYS A 109 5.25 3.31 7.73
C CYS A 109 6.78 3.14 8.00
N PRO A 110 7.38 3.87 8.94
CA PRO A 110 8.81 3.80 9.19
C PRO A 110 9.22 2.43 9.76
N ARG A 111 10.42 1.97 9.41
CA ARG A 111 10.94 0.65 9.74
C ARG A 111 12.15 0.69 10.68
N ASP A 112 12.70 1.88 10.89
CA ASP A 112 13.88 2.11 11.75
C ASP A 112 13.95 3.56 12.22
N GLU A 113 14.85 3.82 13.19
CA GLU A 113 15.07 5.16 13.73
C GLU A 113 15.50 6.20 12.69
N GLY A 114 16.21 5.80 11.65
CA GLY A 114 16.63 6.69 10.56
C GLY A 114 15.42 7.28 9.85
N GLN A 115 14.48 6.43 9.50
CA GLN A 115 13.23 6.85 8.85
C GLN A 115 12.32 7.67 9.77
N VAL A 116 12.29 7.36 11.06
CA VAL A 116 11.56 8.20 12.04
C VAL A 116 12.15 9.61 12.08
N ARG A 117 13.49 9.75 12.10
CA ARG A 117 14.15 11.06 12.03
C ARG A 117 13.85 11.78 10.72
N GLU A 118 13.90 11.08 9.58
CA GLU A 118 13.59 11.67 8.28
C GLU A 118 12.14 12.18 8.19
N ILE A 119 11.16 11.43 8.72
CA ILE A 119 9.78 11.89 8.80
C ILE A 119 9.65 13.12 9.70
N ALA A 120 10.41 13.18 10.80
CA ALA A 120 10.37 14.32 11.72
C ALA A 120 10.84 15.64 11.08
N ASP A 121 11.72 15.58 10.07
CA ASP A 121 12.32 16.77 9.45
C ASP A 121 11.36 17.51 8.50
N GLU A 122 10.31 16.86 7.97
CA GLU A 122 9.45 17.43 6.92
C GLU A 122 7.96 17.16 7.19
N THR A 123 7.16 18.21 7.29
CA THR A 123 5.70 18.09 7.52
C THR A 123 4.99 17.26 6.45
N ILE A 124 5.46 17.32 5.19
CA ILE A 124 4.88 16.50 4.12
C ILE A 124 5.01 15.01 4.41
N TYR A 125 6.08 14.56 5.04
CA TYR A 125 6.26 13.16 5.41
C TYR A 125 5.39 12.78 6.61
N GLN A 126 5.18 13.72 7.55
CA GLN A 126 4.27 13.56 8.67
C GLN A 126 2.81 13.48 8.21
N ASP A 127 2.43 14.23 7.16
CA ASP A 127 1.09 14.19 6.57
C ASP A 127 0.77 12.85 5.88
N VAL A 128 1.79 12.14 5.40
CA VAL A 128 1.63 10.82 4.78
C VAL A 128 2.09 9.67 5.68
N TYR A 129 2.34 9.93 6.94
CA TYR A 129 2.69 8.91 7.93
C TYR A 129 1.58 7.88 8.07
N LEU A 130 1.96 6.62 8.23
CA LEU A 130 1.08 5.51 8.57
C LEU A 130 1.65 4.76 9.77
N SER A 131 0.96 4.85 10.92
CA SER A 131 1.38 4.11 12.10
C SER A 131 1.22 2.60 11.92
N PRO A 132 2.02 1.77 12.62
CA PRO A 132 1.83 0.32 12.60
C PRO A 132 0.43 -0.13 13.02
N ALA A 133 -0.18 0.57 13.99
CA ALA A 133 -1.52 0.24 14.47
C ALA A 133 -2.61 0.60 13.45
N ASP A 134 -2.51 1.76 12.78
CA ASP A 134 -3.42 2.11 11.69
C ASP A 134 -3.24 1.19 10.47
N ALA A 135 -1.99 0.80 10.15
CA ALA A 135 -1.74 -0.19 9.11
C ALA A 135 -2.43 -1.53 9.43
N GLY A 136 -2.34 -2.00 10.67
CA GLY A 136 -3.04 -3.20 11.13
C GLY A 136 -4.56 -3.09 10.96
N ARG A 137 -5.17 -1.98 11.41
CA ARG A 137 -6.61 -1.71 11.24
C ARG A 137 -7.03 -1.72 9.78
N PHE A 138 -6.25 -1.06 8.92
CA PHE A 138 -6.51 -1.01 7.49
C PHE A 138 -6.46 -2.41 6.85
N PHE A 139 -5.43 -3.22 7.13
CA PHE A 139 -5.33 -4.56 6.56
C PHE A 139 -6.44 -5.50 7.05
N ILE A 140 -6.84 -5.41 8.33
CA ILE A 140 -8.00 -6.15 8.83
C ILE A 140 -9.24 -5.79 8.02
N GLY A 141 -9.52 -4.50 7.85
CA GLY A 141 -10.65 -4.04 7.05
C GLY A 141 -10.60 -4.49 5.59
N CYS A 142 -9.41 -4.52 4.97
CA CYS A 142 -9.25 -5.06 3.62
C CYS A 142 -9.57 -6.56 3.53
N VAL A 143 -9.14 -7.34 4.52
CA VAL A 143 -9.42 -8.78 4.57
C VAL A 143 -10.91 -9.04 4.77
N GLU A 144 -11.57 -8.27 5.63
CA GLU A 144 -12.98 -8.39 6.00
C GLU A 144 -13.94 -7.65 5.06
N ALA A 145 -13.44 -6.95 4.03
CA ALA A 145 -14.27 -6.22 3.07
C ALA A 145 -15.33 -7.12 2.42
N ALA A 146 -16.44 -6.53 1.98
CA ALA A 146 -17.56 -7.26 1.39
C ALA A 146 -17.11 -8.19 0.23
N PRO A 147 -17.71 -9.39 0.09
CA PRO A 147 -17.29 -10.36 -0.91
C PRO A 147 -17.54 -9.91 -2.37
N GLU A 148 -18.36 -8.89 -2.57
CA GLU A 148 -18.67 -8.28 -3.87
C GLU A 148 -17.54 -7.39 -4.40
N VAL A 149 -16.61 -6.97 -3.54
CA VAL A 149 -15.44 -6.17 -3.93
C VAL A 149 -14.60 -6.97 -4.91
N ARG A 150 -14.41 -6.44 -6.13
CA ARG A 150 -13.66 -7.11 -7.20
C ARG A 150 -12.27 -6.53 -7.37
N TYR A 151 -12.17 -5.24 -7.64
CA TYR A 151 -10.90 -4.53 -7.74
C TYR A 151 -11.06 -3.13 -7.19
N GLU A 152 -10.27 -2.80 -6.20
CA GLU A 152 -10.24 -1.47 -5.60
C GLU A 152 -8.81 -1.01 -5.37
N ILE A 153 -8.58 0.29 -5.50
CA ILE A 153 -7.36 0.94 -5.05
C ILE A 153 -7.74 1.81 -3.87
N LEU A 154 -7.03 1.68 -2.76
CA LEU A 154 -7.31 2.40 -1.53
C LEU A 154 -6.04 3.07 -1.02
N TYR A 155 -6.15 4.31 -0.54
CA TYR A 155 -5.08 4.94 0.22
C TYR A 155 -5.22 4.64 1.70
N ALA A 156 -4.08 4.54 2.40
CA ALA A 156 -4.03 4.43 3.85
C ALA A 156 -2.91 5.30 4.43
N THR A 157 -3.28 6.24 5.29
CA THR A 157 -2.38 7.04 6.15
C THR A 157 -3.00 7.15 7.53
N SER A 158 -2.20 7.51 8.53
CA SER A 158 -2.71 8.03 9.79
C SER A 158 -3.28 9.44 9.60
N LYS A 159 -3.79 10.07 10.66
CA LYS A 159 -4.30 11.45 10.61
C LYS A 159 -3.18 12.39 10.16
N PRO A 160 -3.44 13.30 9.21
CA PRO A 160 -2.42 14.26 8.79
C PRO A 160 -2.11 15.25 9.92
N VAL A 161 -0.90 15.80 9.92
CA VAL A 161 -0.51 16.86 10.87
C VAL A 161 -1.06 18.22 10.40
N GLU A 162 -0.92 18.53 9.11
CA GLU A 162 -1.38 19.81 8.52
C GLU A 162 -2.30 19.60 7.33
N THR A 163 -1.92 18.79 6.35
CA THR A 163 -2.62 18.68 5.07
C THR A 163 -3.02 17.25 4.78
N LEU A 164 -4.32 17.04 4.53
CA LEU A 164 -4.81 15.74 4.02
C LEU A 164 -4.27 15.54 2.60
N ARG A 165 -3.23 14.69 2.45
CA ARG A 165 -2.58 14.42 1.16
C ARG A 165 -3.35 13.42 0.31
N TYR A 166 -3.98 12.42 0.92
CA TYR A 166 -4.74 11.39 0.24
C TYR A 166 -6.18 11.36 0.71
N ARG A 167 -7.11 11.16 -0.22
CA ARG A 167 -8.52 10.96 0.10
C ARG A 167 -8.72 9.54 0.64
N LEU A 168 -9.34 9.42 1.81
CA LEU A 168 -9.55 8.13 2.47
C LEU A 168 -11.01 7.64 2.38
N ASP A 169 -11.86 8.30 1.58
CA ASP A 169 -13.29 7.96 1.51
C ASP A 169 -13.52 6.54 1.01
N ARG A 170 -12.75 6.09 0.00
CA ARG A 170 -12.83 4.69 -0.47
C ARG A 170 -12.35 3.69 0.57
N ALA A 171 -11.31 4.01 1.33
CA ALA A 171 -10.85 3.15 2.42
C ALA A 171 -11.90 3.03 3.54
N ARG A 172 -12.62 4.12 3.83
CA ARG A 172 -13.76 4.09 4.77
C ARG A 172 -14.90 3.21 4.26
N GLU A 173 -15.27 3.39 2.99
CA GLU A 173 -16.38 2.67 2.37
C GLU A 173 -16.10 1.16 2.24
N ILE A 174 -14.91 0.79 1.78
CA ILE A 174 -14.57 -0.60 1.42
C ILE A 174 -13.99 -1.37 2.60
N ALA A 175 -13.11 -0.77 3.37
CA ALA A 175 -12.36 -1.41 4.45
C ALA A 175 -12.79 -0.94 5.85
N ALA A 176 -13.84 -0.11 5.97
CA ALA A 176 -14.25 0.53 7.21
C ALA A 176 -13.08 1.20 7.96
N PHE A 177 -12.07 1.65 7.21
CA PHE A 177 -10.84 2.21 7.76
C PHE A 177 -11.02 3.66 8.17
N GLU A 178 -10.80 3.94 9.45
CA GLU A 178 -10.70 5.30 9.98
C GLU A 178 -9.41 5.41 10.78
N PRO A 179 -8.47 6.29 10.36
CA PRO A 179 -7.21 6.47 11.08
C PRO A 179 -7.45 6.98 12.50
N GLN A 180 -6.77 6.40 13.46
CA GLN A 180 -6.91 6.76 14.88
C GLN A 180 -5.70 7.53 15.38
N GLU A 181 -4.53 7.26 14.84
CA GLU A 181 -3.27 7.83 15.26
C GLU A 181 -2.84 9.01 14.37
N GLN A 182 -1.88 9.78 14.85
CA GLN A 182 -1.25 10.89 14.15
C GLN A 182 0.25 10.85 14.46
N TRP A 183 1.09 11.34 13.55
CA TRP A 183 2.51 11.49 13.86
C TRP A 183 2.71 12.26 15.19
N PRO A 184 3.59 11.81 16.12
CA PRO A 184 4.48 10.64 16.05
C PRO A 184 3.95 9.37 16.76
N ASP A 185 2.65 9.23 16.99
CA ASP A 185 2.07 8.09 17.70
C ASP A 185 2.50 6.74 17.09
N GLY A 186 2.91 5.79 17.92
CA GLY A 186 3.29 4.43 17.51
C GLY A 186 4.72 4.29 17.00
N THR A 187 5.52 5.36 16.96
CA THR A 187 6.92 5.29 16.50
C THR A 187 7.85 4.60 17.51
N GLU A 188 7.51 4.60 18.79
CA GLU A 188 8.26 3.93 19.85
C GLU A 188 8.25 2.39 19.75
N ILE A 189 7.37 1.82 18.94
CA ILE A 189 7.22 0.36 18.77
C ILE A 189 8.17 -0.18 17.68
N ILE A 190 8.85 0.70 16.98
CA ILE A 190 9.68 0.35 15.82
C ILE A 190 11.07 -0.17 16.21
N PHE A 191 11.43 -0.11 17.50
CA PHE A 191 12.78 -0.37 18.01
C PHE A 191 12.84 -1.48 19.05
#